data_bbaeed8795a38b1d1d0a17ac26b82633
#
_entry.id   bbaeed8795a38b1d1d0a17ac26b82633
#
_cell.length_a   1.000
_cell.length_b   1.000
_cell.length_c   1.000
_cell.angle_alpha   90.00
_cell.angle_beta   90.00
_cell.angle_gamma   90.00
#
_symmetry.space_group_name_H-M   'P 1'
#
loop_
_entity.id
_entity.type
_entity.pdbx_description
1 polymer ?
#
loop_
_entity_poly.entity_id
_entity_poly.type
_entity_poly.pdbx_seq_one_letter_code
_entity_poly.pdbx_strand_id
1 'polypeptide(L)'
;MELALDANALKFGEYTLKSGRVSPYFFNASAFSTGQQLKILGRCYRDAIMDCGVEFDGLFGPAYKGIPLASSVAVAFAEQGRDFPVSFNRKEAKDHGEGGILLGAPLNGRVLAIDDVVTAGTAVRGSVDLIKNQGASLCAFCVAVDRQERGQEGSGSALSELSETFELVSISIVTLDDILAFASDDPRIADDIAPRIEAYRAQYGAH
;
A
#
# COMPACT_ATOMS: atom_id res chain seq x y z
N MET A 1 2.42 -7.76 -11.97
CA MET A 1 2.52 -9.08 -11.30
C MET A 1 3.88 -9.72 -11.52
N GLU A 2 4.38 -9.87 -12.73
CA GLU A 2 5.69 -10.50 -13.05
C GLU A 2 6.85 -9.93 -12.22
N LEU A 3 6.98 -8.60 -12.16
CA LEU A 3 8.01 -7.94 -11.35
C LEU A 3 7.96 -8.38 -9.88
N ALA A 4 6.76 -8.56 -9.32
CA ALA A 4 6.59 -8.96 -7.92
C ALA A 4 7.02 -10.42 -7.70
N LEU A 5 6.75 -11.30 -8.67
CA LEU A 5 7.20 -12.68 -8.63
C LEU A 5 8.74 -12.77 -8.79
N ASP A 6 9.29 -12.09 -9.79
CA ASP A 6 10.75 -12.07 -10.07
C ASP A 6 11.58 -11.47 -8.93
N ALA A 7 11.04 -10.44 -8.25
CA ALA A 7 11.65 -9.84 -7.07
C ALA A 7 11.45 -10.66 -5.78
N ASN A 8 10.72 -11.78 -5.83
CA ASN A 8 10.25 -12.51 -4.63
C ASN A 8 9.43 -11.64 -3.67
N ALA A 9 8.81 -10.57 -4.16
CA ALA A 9 7.87 -9.74 -3.40
C ALA A 9 6.51 -10.43 -3.27
N LEU A 10 6.06 -11.15 -4.30
CA LEU A 10 4.93 -12.07 -4.26
C LEU A 10 5.46 -13.50 -4.24
N LYS A 11 5.00 -14.29 -3.28
CA LYS A 11 5.36 -15.70 -3.12
C LYS A 11 4.11 -16.52 -2.91
N PHE A 12 4.10 -17.73 -3.44
CA PHE A 12 3.04 -18.72 -3.24
C PHE A 12 3.55 -19.85 -2.34
N GLY A 13 2.70 -20.37 -1.46
CA GLY A 13 3.06 -21.40 -0.49
C GLY A 13 2.14 -21.37 0.72
N GLU A 14 2.65 -21.67 1.90
CA GLU A 14 1.91 -21.62 3.16
C GLU A 14 2.57 -20.63 4.10
N TYR A 15 1.86 -19.56 4.45
CA TYR A 15 2.38 -18.46 5.26
C TYR A 15 1.44 -18.13 6.42
N THR A 16 1.93 -18.26 7.63
CA THR A 16 1.19 -17.78 8.82
C THR A 16 1.32 -16.26 8.92
N LEU A 17 0.21 -15.56 8.81
CA LEU A 17 0.13 -14.11 8.93
C LEU A 17 0.13 -13.68 10.42
N LYS A 18 0.36 -12.37 10.67
CA LYS A 18 0.28 -11.81 12.03
C LYS A 18 -1.10 -11.98 12.69
N SER A 19 -2.16 -12.11 11.89
CA SER A 19 -3.52 -12.41 12.34
C SER A 19 -3.73 -13.87 12.78
N GLY A 20 -2.74 -14.75 12.59
CA GLY A 20 -2.85 -16.20 12.78
C GLY A 20 -3.46 -16.93 11.59
N ARG A 21 -3.95 -16.25 10.56
CA ARG A 21 -4.47 -16.87 9.32
C ARG A 21 -3.33 -17.53 8.56
N VAL A 22 -3.60 -18.69 7.97
CA VAL A 22 -2.66 -19.36 7.05
C VAL A 22 -3.03 -18.99 5.62
N SER A 23 -2.17 -18.20 4.98
CA SER A 23 -2.40 -17.67 3.63
C SER A 23 -1.63 -18.49 2.59
N PRO A 24 -2.23 -18.78 1.41
CA PRO A 24 -1.56 -19.47 0.31
C PRO A 24 -0.61 -18.58 -0.48
N TYR A 25 -0.51 -17.32 -0.14
CA TYR A 25 0.41 -16.35 -0.73
C TYR A 25 0.92 -15.36 0.31
N PHE A 26 2.05 -14.76 0.01
CA PHE A 26 2.65 -13.71 0.83
C PHE A 26 3.19 -12.59 -0.05
N PHE A 27 2.85 -11.34 0.30
CA PHE A 27 3.38 -10.16 -0.34
C PHE A 27 4.26 -9.35 0.62
N ASN A 28 5.44 -8.93 0.14
CA ASN A 28 6.37 -8.11 0.90
C ASN A 28 7.08 -7.11 -0.02
N ALA A 29 6.66 -5.85 0.02
CA ALA A 29 7.26 -4.79 -0.78
C ALA A 29 8.75 -4.53 -0.48
N SER A 30 9.26 -4.94 0.68
CA SER A 30 10.69 -4.81 0.99
C SER A 30 11.60 -5.68 0.11
N ALA A 31 11.04 -6.62 -0.64
CA ALA A 31 11.79 -7.43 -1.61
C ALA A 31 12.14 -6.65 -2.89
N PHE A 32 11.45 -5.54 -3.19
CA PHE A 32 11.88 -4.62 -4.25
C PHE A 32 13.09 -3.82 -3.76
N SER A 33 14.28 -4.36 -3.99
CA SER A 33 15.52 -3.91 -3.38
C SER A 33 16.51 -3.25 -4.33
N THR A 34 16.15 -3.11 -5.61
CA THR A 34 16.98 -2.43 -6.61
C THR A 34 16.32 -1.16 -7.14
N GLY A 35 17.13 -0.19 -7.60
CA GLY A 35 16.63 1.05 -8.18
C GLY A 35 15.70 0.81 -9.37
N GLN A 36 15.98 -0.19 -10.21
CA GLN A 36 15.12 -0.52 -11.35
C GLN A 36 13.76 -1.06 -10.88
N GLN A 37 13.73 -1.91 -9.86
CA GLN A 37 12.48 -2.42 -9.28
C GLN A 37 11.65 -1.31 -8.66
N LEU A 38 12.29 -0.44 -7.86
CA LEU A 38 11.63 0.72 -7.24
C LEU A 38 11.10 1.70 -8.29
N LYS A 39 11.84 1.94 -9.37
CA LYS A 39 11.40 2.77 -10.49
C LYS A 39 10.12 2.23 -11.15
N ILE A 40 10.07 0.93 -11.45
CA ILE A 40 8.89 0.31 -12.06
C ILE A 40 7.72 0.35 -11.08
N LEU A 41 7.95 -0.02 -9.82
CA LEU A 41 6.92 -0.01 -8.77
C LEU A 41 6.34 1.40 -8.57
N GLY A 42 7.20 2.43 -8.51
CA GLY A 42 6.75 3.83 -8.39
C GLY A 42 5.85 4.26 -9.55
N ARG A 43 6.16 3.81 -10.77
CA ARG A 43 5.30 4.04 -11.95
C ARG A 43 3.97 3.31 -11.84
N CYS A 44 3.93 2.06 -11.34
CA CYS A 44 2.67 1.35 -11.13
C CYS A 44 1.76 2.09 -10.13
N TYR A 45 2.32 2.58 -9.02
CA TYR A 45 1.56 3.42 -8.08
C TYR A 45 1.04 4.68 -8.74
N ARG A 46 1.91 5.43 -9.44
CA ARG A 46 1.53 6.65 -10.16
C ARG A 46 0.37 6.38 -11.12
N ASP A 47 0.45 5.32 -11.91
CA ASP A 47 -0.56 5.00 -12.92
C ASP A 47 -1.90 4.67 -12.25
N ALA A 48 -1.92 3.85 -11.20
CA ALA A 48 -3.12 3.57 -10.42
C ALA A 48 -3.74 4.84 -9.78
N ILE A 49 -2.90 5.75 -9.28
CA ILE A 49 -3.34 7.04 -8.73
C ILE A 49 -3.95 7.93 -9.84
N MET A 50 -3.32 7.98 -11.00
CA MET A 50 -3.80 8.77 -12.14
C MET A 50 -5.11 8.22 -12.70
N ASP A 51 -5.24 6.90 -12.81
CA ASP A 51 -6.46 6.23 -13.29
C ASP A 51 -7.64 6.45 -12.34
N CYS A 52 -7.39 6.54 -11.03
CA CYS A 52 -8.39 6.88 -10.03
C CYS A 52 -8.87 8.33 -10.13
N GLY A 53 -8.08 9.24 -10.69
CA GLY A 53 -8.41 10.65 -10.85
C GLY A 53 -8.47 11.46 -9.56
N VAL A 54 -7.95 10.95 -8.44
CA VAL A 54 -7.90 11.69 -7.17
C VAL A 54 -6.94 12.87 -7.27
N GLU A 55 -7.37 14.02 -6.78
CA GLU A 55 -6.51 15.21 -6.69
C GLU A 55 -5.91 15.35 -5.29
N PHE A 56 -4.62 15.66 -5.22
CA PHE A 56 -3.86 15.84 -3.99
C PHE A 56 -2.77 16.89 -4.17
N ASP A 57 -2.27 17.41 -3.04
CA ASP A 57 -1.30 18.50 -2.98
C ASP A 57 0.08 18.02 -2.51
N GLY A 58 0.17 16.82 -1.90
CA GLY A 58 1.42 16.23 -1.43
C GLY A 58 1.32 14.75 -1.15
N LEU A 59 2.48 14.10 -1.04
CA LEU A 59 2.63 12.67 -0.78
C LEU A 59 3.11 12.43 0.65
N PHE A 60 2.64 11.36 1.26
CA PHE A 60 3.07 10.92 2.58
C PHE A 60 3.43 9.44 2.57
N GLY A 61 4.60 9.11 3.12
CA GLY A 61 5.06 7.73 3.30
C GLY A 61 5.18 7.36 4.78
N PRO A 62 4.26 6.57 5.35
CA PRO A 62 4.37 6.14 6.74
C PRO A 62 5.58 5.21 6.95
N ALA A 63 6.29 5.42 8.06
CA ALA A 63 7.47 4.61 8.40
C ALA A 63 7.09 3.15 8.69
N TYR A 64 7.84 2.18 8.16
CA TYR A 64 9.09 2.42 7.41
C TYR A 64 8.95 2.13 5.92
N LYS A 65 8.03 1.24 5.50
CA LYS A 65 7.89 0.79 4.11
C LYS A 65 7.36 1.89 3.19
N GLY A 66 6.46 2.74 3.70
CA GLY A 66 5.95 3.88 2.94
C GLY A 66 7.04 4.87 2.52
N ILE A 67 8.15 4.97 3.25
CA ILE A 67 9.22 5.92 2.91
C ILE A 67 9.80 5.66 1.51
N PRO A 68 10.39 4.49 1.21
CA PRO A 68 10.92 4.22 -0.13
C PRO A 68 9.83 4.18 -1.20
N LEU A 69 8.61 3.76 -0.86
CA LEU A 69 7.50 3.71 -1.80
C LEU A 69 7.06 5.12 -2.21
N ALA A 70 6.76 6.00 -1.26
CA ALA A 70 6.35 7.38 -1.56
C ALA A 70 7.47 8.16 -2.28
N SER A 71 8.75 7.91 -1.94
CA SER A 71 9.89 8.49 -2.67
C SER A 71 9.91 8.04 -4.13
N SER A 72 9.68 6.74 -4.39
CA SER A 72 9.63 6.21 -5.75
C SER A 72 8.44 6.75 -6.55
N VAL A 73 7.29 6.95 -5.89
CA VAL A 73 6.09 7.53 -6.50
C VAL A 73 6.33 9.00 -6.86
N ALA A 74 6.94 9.78 -5.96
CA ALA A 74 7.28 11.18 -6.23
C ALA A 74 8.19 11.31 -7.46
N VAL A 75 9.24 10.48 -7.54
CA VAL A 75 10.14 10.43 -8.70
C VAL A 75 9.37 10.07 -9.97
N ALA A 76 8.45 9.11 -9.91
CA ALA A 76 7.64 8.70 -11.05
C ALA A 76 6.68 9.81 -11.54
N PHE A 77 6.14 10.65 -10.66
CA PHE A 77 5.37 11.83 -11.04
C PHE A 77 6.26 12.92 -11.62
N ALA A 78 7.42 13.18 -11.03
CA ALA A 78 8.39 14.17 -11.52
C ALA A 78 8.90 13.83 -12.95
N GLU A 79 9.06 12.54 -13.28
CA GLU A 79 9.37 12.09 -14.67
C GLU A 79 8.31 12.55 -15.69
N GLN A 80 7.09 12.85 -15.25
CA GLN A 80 5.99 13.37 -16.09
C GLN A 80 5.76 14.87 -15.92
N GLY A 81 6.67 15.59 -15.26
CA GLY A 81 6.57 17.03 -15.03
C GLY A 81 5.58 17.43 -13.93
N ARG A 82 5.13 16.49 -13.10
CA ARG A 82 4.29 16.76 -11.92
C ARG A 82 5.16 16.60 -10.68
N ASP A 83 5.46 17.69 -10.01
CA ASP A 83 6.33 17.72 -8.84
C ASP A 83 5.49 17.92 -7.55
N PHE A 84 5.59 16.98 -6.63
CA PHE A 84 4.85 16.99 -5.39
C PHE A 84 5.78 17.00 -4.18
N PRO A 85 5.47 17.79 -3.13
CA PRO A 85 6.17 17.69 -1.85
C PRO A 85 5.96 16.32 -1.24
N VAL A 86 7.02 15.77 -0.61
CA VAL A 86 7.00 14.45 0.00
C VAL A 86 7.33 14.56 1.47
N SER A 87 6.52 13.91 2.29
CA SER A 87 6.66 13.88 3.74
C SER A 87 6.69 12.45 4.24
N PHE A 88 7.37 12.23 5.35
CA PHE A 88 7.47 10.95 6.03
C PHE A 88 7.33 11.15 7.53
N ASN A 89 7.05 10.09 8.27
CA ASN A 89 7.17 10.13 9.72
C ASN A 89 8.33 9.27 10.23
N ARG A 90 8.79 9.61 11.42
CA ARG A 90 9.58 8.71 12.28
C ARG A 90 8.63 7.94 13.19
N LYS A 91 9.01 6.76 13.66
CA LYS A 91 8.27 6.06 14.72
C LYS A 91 8.50 6.68 16.10
N GLU A 92 9.64 7.31 16.29
CA GLU A 92 10.02 7.97 17.53
C GLU A 92 10.36 9.43 17.25
N ALA A 93 9.85 10.32 18.09
CA ALA A 93 10.21 11.75 18.01
C ALA A 93 11.69 11.95 18.32
N LYS A 94 12.34 12.89 17.65
CA LYS A 94 13.73 13.23 17.87
C LYS A 94 13.81 14.53 18.66
N ASP A 95 14.59 14.51 19.73
CA ASP A 95 14.73 15.67 20.63
C ASP A 95 15.79 16.69 20.16
N HIS A 96 16.59 16.35 19.14
CA HIS A 96 17.70 17.18 18.66
C HIS A 96 17.70 17.34 17.13
N GLY A 97 18.23 18.49 16.65
CA GLY A 97 18.30 18.83 15.23
C GLY A 97 16.95 19.27 14.67
N GLU A 98 16.56 18.75 13.51
CA GLU A 98 15.20 18.91 12.95
C GLU A 98 14.20 18.12 13.80
N GLY A 99 13.98 18.50 15.05
CA GLY A 99 13.14 17.79 16.02
C GLY A 99 11.77 17.38 15.47
N GLY A 100 11.05 16.57 16.25
CA GLY A 100 9.68 16.15 15.92
C GLY A 100 9.61 14.81 15.19
N ILE A 101 8.37 14.50 14.75
CA ILE A 101 8.01 13.19 14.17
C ILE A 101 8.02 13.21 12.62
N LEU A 102 7.98 14.40 12.00
CA LEU A 102 7.96 14.55 10.54
C LEU A 102 9.36 14.72 9.95
N LEU A 103 9.50 14.29 8.71
CA LEU A 103 10.65 14.42 7.82
C LEU A 103 10.16 14.88 6.44
N GLY A 104 10.99 15.63 5.72
CA GLY A 104 10.68 16.10 4.38
C GLY A 104 9.88 17.40 4.38
N ALA A 105 8.97 17.55 3.43
CA ALA A 105 8.18 18.77 3.28
C ALA A 105 7.13 18.92 4.42
N PRO A 106 6.74 20.16 4.77
CA PRO A 106 5.57 20.38 5.61
C PRO A 106 4.31 19.80 4.99
N LEU A 107 3.43 19.19 5.79
CA LEU A 107 2.14 18.69 5.36
C LEU A 107 1.16 19.85 5.20
N ASN A 108 0.61 20.02 4.00
CA ASN A 108 -0.38 21.06 3.68
C ASN A 108 -1.43 20.50 2.72
N GLY A 109 -2.65 21.04 2.78
CA GLY A 109 -3.72 20.71 1.84
C GLY A 109 -4.15 19.25 1.90
N ARG A 110 -4.39 18.67 0.74
CA ARG A 110 -4.84 17.28 0.56
C ARG A 110 -3.64 16.37 0.38
N VAL A 111 -3.49 15.40 1.25
CA VAL A 111 -2.33 14.48 1.28
C VAL A 111 -2.77 13.10 0.82
N LEU A 112 -2.00 12.48 -0.07
CA LEU A 112 -2.15 11.10 -0.48
C LEU A 112 -1.07 10.26 0.21
N ALA A 113 -1.46 9.24 0.97
CA ALA A 113 -0.53 8.35 1.64
C ALA A 113 -0.24 7.09 0.82
N ILE A 114 1.01 6.61 0.88
CA ILE A 114 1.50 5.44 0.13
C ILE A 114 2.04 4.41 1.11
N ASP A 115 1.51 3.17 1.05
CA ASP A 115 2.07 2.04 1.82
C ASP A 115 1.99 0.74 0.99
N ASP A 116 2.46 -0.39 1.53
CA ASP A 116 2.48 -1.66 0.79
C ASP A 116 1.15 -2.42 0.85
N VAL A 117 0.59 -2.61 2.02
CA VAL A 117 -0.68 -3.33 2.28
C VAL A 117 -1.38 -2.74 3.50
N VAL A 118 -2.70 -2.86 3.54
CA VAL A 118 -3.47 -2.64 4.76
C VAL A 118 -3.77 -3.99 5.41
N THR A 119 -3.54 -4.07 6.73
CA THR A 119 -3.90 -5.24 7.54
C THR A 119 -4.92 -4.85 8.62
N ALA A 120 -4.47 -4.36 9.77
CA ALA A 120 -5.34 -3.90 10.86
C ALA A 120 -5.67 -2.39 10.80
N GLY A 121 -5.21 -1.68 9.77
CA GLY A 121 -5.47 -0.25 9.59
C GLY A 121 -4.72 0.68 10.54
N THR A 122 -3.86 0.18 11.41
CA THR A 122 -3.14 1.00 12.40
C THR A 122 -2.27 2.08 11.73
N ALA A 123 -1.62 1.76 10.61
CA ALA A 123 -0.80 2.72 9.88
C ALA A 123 -1.67 3.85 9.28
N VAL A 124 -2.83 3.51 8.73
CA VAL A 124 -3.77 4.50 8.16
C VAL A 124 -4.30 5.40 9.26
N ARG A 125 -4.81 4.85 10.39
CA ARG A 125 -5.30 5.62 11.52
C ARG A 125 -4.23 6.58 12.06
N GLY A 126 -3.01 6.09 12.28
CA GLY A 126 -1.89 6.93 12.71
C GLY A 126 -1.51 8.01 11.70
N SER A 127 -1.64 7.74 10.40
CA SER A 127 -1.41 8.74 9.35
C SER A 127 -2.49 9.81 9.34
N VAL A 128 -3.77 9.44 9.49
CA VAL A 128 -4.89 10.39 9.60
C VAL A 128 -4.64 11.36 10.76
N ASP A 129 -4.36 10.84 11.96
CA ASP A 129 -4.14 11.65 13.15
C ASP A 129 -2.93 12.57 12.99
N LEU A 130 -1.82 12.04 12.47
CA LEU A 130 -0.61 12.81 12.26
C LEU A 130 -0.82 13.96 11.26
N ILE A 131 -1.42 13.67 10.10
CA ILE A 131 -1.67 14.65 9.03
C ILE A 131 -2.64 15.72 9.52
N LYS A 132 -3.71 15.32 10.21
CA LYS A 132 -4.69 16.24 10.79
C LYS A 132 -4.06 17.17 11.84
N ASN A 133 -3.19 16.65 12.69
CA ASN A 133 -2.48 17.44 13.71
C ASN A 133 -1.51 18.49 13.10
N GLN A 134 -1.14 18.32 11.84
CA GLN A 134 -0.35 19.31 11.08
C GLN A 134 -1.22 20.30 10.30
N GLY A 135 -2.55 20.24 10.42
CA GLY A 135 -3.48 21.14 9.72
C GLY A 135 -3.76 20.77 8.27
N ALA A 136 -3.33 19.57 7.83
CA ALA A 136 -3.63 19.00 6.52
C ALA A 136 -4.73 17.93 6.60
N SER A 137 -5.18 17.42 5.47
CA SER A 137 -6.18 16.35 5.39
C SER A 137 -5.66 15.17 4.57
N LEU A 138 -5.79 13.95 5.08
CA LEU A 138 -5.59 12.75 4.26
C LEU A 138 -6.81 12.61 3.34
N CYS A 139 -6.59 12.57 2.02
CA CYS A 139 -7.67 12.45 1.03
C CYS A 139 -7.70 11.07 0.35
N ALA A 140 -6.57 10.41 0.27
CA ALA A 140 -6.47 9.09 -0.34
C ALA A 140 -5.37 8.25 0.30
N PHE A 141 -5.53 6.94 0.18
CA PHE A 141 -4.54 5.95 0.61
C PHE A 141 -4.31 4.94 -0.52
N CYS A 142 -3.07 4.84 -1.00
CA CYS A 142 -2.72 3.94 -2.09
C CYS A 142 -1.79 2.83 -1.59
N VAL A 143 -2.15 1.58 -1.91
CA VAL A 143 -1.39 0.38 -1.53
C VAL A 143 -0.96 -0.43 -2.74
N ALA A 144 0.06 -1.27 -2.59
CA ALA A 144 0.44 -2.21 -3.65
C ALA A 144 -0.62 -3.29 -3.85
N VAL A 145 -1.14 -3.85 -2.74
CA VAL A 145 -2.08 -4.97 -2.79
C VAL A 145 -3.26 -4.72 -1.86
N ASP A 146 -4.47 -4.71 -2.40
CA ASP A 146 -5.68 -4.95 -1.62
C ASP A 146 -5.90 -6.45 -1.52
N ARG A 147 -5.76 -6.98 -0.31
CA ARG A 147 -5.93 -8.40 -0.04
C ARG A 147 -7.39 -8.84 -0.06
N GLN A 148 -8.33 -7.90 -0.17
CA GLN A 148 -9.79 -8.13 -0.14
C GLN A 148 -10.23 -9.04 1.03
N GLU A 149 -9.48 -9.02 2.12
CA GLU A 149 -9.81 -9.77 3.33
C GLU A 149 -10.72 -8.95 4.23
N ARG A 150 -11.68 -9.63 4.88
CA ARG A 150 -12.57 -9.00 5.85
C ARG A 150 -11.78 -8.24 6.90
N GLY A 151 -12.18 -7.00 7.14
CA GLY A 151 -11.67 -6.14 8.18
C GLY A 151 -12.02 -6.63 9.59
N GLN A 152 -11.94 -5.77 10.58
CA GLN A 152 -12.20 -6.11 11.98
C GLN A 152 -13.64 -5.79 12.40
N GLU A 153 -14.29 -4.84 11.73
CA GLU A 153 -15.53 -4.22 12.21
C GLU A 153 -16.75 -4.45 11.29
N GLY A 154 -16.55 -5.05 10.08
CA GLY A 154 -17.64 -5.19 9.11
C GLY A 154 -17.53 -6.37 8.17
N SER A 155 -18.29 -6.31 7.07
CA SER A 155 -18.25 -7.27 5.95
C SER A 155 -17.31 -6.84 4.83
N GLY A 156 -16.91 -5.57 4.80
CA GLY A 156 -15.99 -5.00 3.81
C GLY A 156 -14.54 -5.42 3.99
N SER A 157 -13.70 -5.12 3.01
CA SER A 157 -12.26 -5.30 3.15
C SER A 157 -11.68 -4.31 4.17
N ALA A 158 -10.53 -4.66 4.77
CA ALA A 158 -9.85 -3.75 5.68
C ALA A 158 -9.55 -2.38 5.04
N LEU A 159 -9.31 -2.34 3.73
CA LEU A 159 -9.10 -1.11 2.99
C LEU A 159 -10.41 -0.33 2.79
N SER A 160 -11.52 -1.02 2.44
CA SER A 160 -12.83 -0.37 2.28
C SER A 160 -13.38 0.16 3.61
N GLU A 161 -13.24 -0.59 4.70
CA GLU A 161 -13.66 -0.12 6.04
C GLU A 161 -12.95 1.19 6.45
N LEU A 162 -11.65 1.30 6.16
CA LEU A 162 -10.90 2.53 6.42
C LEU A 162 -11.30 3.67 5.51
N SER A 163 -11.57 3.36 4.23
CA SER A 163 -12.08 4.32 3.26
C SER A 163 -13.39 4.95 3.72
N GLU A 164 -14.34 4.13 4.15
CA GLU A 164 -15.61 4.58 4.69
C GLU A 164 -15.47 5.35 6.02
N THR A 165 -14.67 4.81 6.96
CA THR A 165 -14.48 5.40 8.29
C THR A 165 -13.88 6.80 8.23
N PHE A 166 -12.95 7.05 7.32
CA PHE A 166 -12.22 8.31 7.22
C PHE A 166 -12.56 9.14 5.98
N GLU A 167 -13.57 8.72 5.20
CA GLU A 167 -13.98 9.37 3.95
C GLU A 167 -12.81 9.51 2.96
N LEU A 168 -12.01 8.45 2.83
CA LEU A 168 -10.82 8.41 1.98
C LEU A 168 -11.09 7.70 0.65
N VAL A 169 -10.39 8.14 -0.39
CA VAL A 169 -10.29 7.34 -1.61
C VAL A 169 -9.24 6.24 -1.40
N SER A 170 -9.67 4.98 -1.51
CA SER A 170 -8.76 3.83 -1.46
C SER A 170 -8.32 3.42 -2.87
N ILE A 171 -7.03 3.21 -3.05
CA ILE A 171 -6.41 2.86 -4.32
C ILE A 171 -5.51 1.65 -4.09
N SER A 172 -5.55 0.67 -5.00
CA SER A 172 -4.59 -0.43 -5.01
C SER A 172 -4.02 -0.64 -6.41
N ILE A 173 -2.77 -1.08 -6.50
CA ILE A 173 -2.17 -1.45 -7.80
C ILE A 173 -2.77 -2.76 -8.28
N VAL A 174 -2.92 -3.73 -7.37
CA VAL A 174 -3.52 -5.04 -7.62
C VAL A 174 -4.41 -5.46 -6.46
N THR A 175 -5.36 -6.33 -6.76
CA THR A 175 -6.29 -6.93 -5.80
C THR A 175 -5.98 -8.43 -5.61
N LEU A 176 -6.65 -9.09 -4.67
CA LEU A 176 -6.61 -10.56 -4.56
C LEU A 176 -7.16 -11.23 -5.81
N ASP A 177 -8.17 -10.65 -6.46
CA ASP A 177 -8.72 -11.17 -7.71
C ASP A 177 -7.67 -11.16 -8.83
N ASP A 178 -6.86 -10.11 -8.93
CA ASP A 178 -5.75 -10.04 -9.90
C ASP A 178 -4.66 -11.07 -9.58
N ILE A 179 -4.37 -11.29 -8.30
CA ILE A 179 -3.42 -12.34 -7.87
C ILE A 179 -3.94 -13.73 -8.23
N LEU A 180 -5.23 -13.99 -8.03
CA LEU A 180 -5.87 -15.26 -8.38
C LEU A 180 -5.83 -15.50 -9.90
N ALA A 181 -6.22 -14.51 -10.70
CA ALA A 181 -6.16 -14.59 -12.16
C ALA A 181 -4.73 -14.88 -12.64
N PHE A 182 -3.75 -14.14 -12.11
CA PHE A 182 -2.35 -14.35 -12.44
C PHE A 182 -1.85 -15.75 -12.05
N ALA A 183 -2.26 -16.26 -10.88
CA ALA A 183 -1.88 -17.59 -10.41
C ALA A 183 -2.49 -18.71 -11.26
N SER A 184 -3.65 -18.45 -11.90
CA SER A 184 -4.30 -19.40 -12.79
C SER A 184 -3.64 -19.48 -14.17
N ASP A 185 -3.04 -18.38 -14.63
CA ASP A 185 -2.57 -18.22 -16.01
C ASP A 185 -1.04 -18.39 -16.16
N ASP A 186 -0.25 -18.12 -15.11
CA ASP A 186 1.21 -18.14 -15.20
C ASP A 186 1.78 -19.56 -14.98
N PRO A 187 2.44 -20.14 -16.00
CA PRO A 187 2.95 -21.52 -15.93
C PRO A 187 4.10 -21.74 -14.90
N ARG A 188 4.63 -20.67 -14.31
CA ARG A 188 5.63 -20.74 -13.22
C ARG A 188 5.00 -21.08 -11.89
N ILE A 189 3.67 -21.00 -11.78
CA ILE A 189 2.91 -21.20 -10.54
C ILE A 189 2.29 -22.61 -10.58
N ALA A 190 2.39 -23.32 -9.47
CA ALA A 190 1.83 -24.67 -9.38
C ALA A 190 0.30 -24.66 -9.45
N ASP A 191 -0.29 -25.66 -10.14
CA ASP A 191 -1.72 -25.75 -10.44
C ASP A 191 -2.63 -25.76 -9.19
N ASP A 192 -2.10 -26.15 -8.03
CA ASP A 192 -2.83 -26.20 -6.76
C ASP A 192 -2.97 -24.83 -6.08
N ILE A 193 -2.23 -23.82 -6.52
CA ILE A 193 -2.20 -22.50 -5.87
C ILE A 193 -3.50 -21.73 -6.07
N ALA A 194 -4.02 -21.64 -7.28
CA ALA A 194 -5.27 -20.95 -7.57
C ALA A 194 -6.46 -21.51 -6.76
N PRO A 195 -6.70 -22.83 -6.71
CA PRO A 195 -7.71 -23.43 -5.83
C PRO A 195 -7.52 -23.11 -4.34
N ARG A 196 -6.28 -23.04 -3.87
CA ARG A 196 -5.98 -22.67 -2.48
C ARG A 196 -6.27 -21.20 -2.18
N ILE A 197 -6.04 -20.29 -3.14
CA ILE A 197 -6.42 -18.88 -3.03
C ILE A 197 -7.94 -18.73 -3.00
N GLU A 198 -8.67 -19.47 -3.85
CA GLU A 198 -10.14 -19.49 -3.84
C GLU A 198 -10.71 -19.96 -2.51
N ALA A 199 -10.19 -21.05 -1.96
CA ALA A 199 -10.59 -21.58 -0.65
C ALA A 199 -10.30 -20.56 0.47
N TYR A 200 -9.14 -19.91 0.43
CA TYR A 200 -8.77 -18.86 1.36
C TYR A 200 -9.71 -17.66 1.27
N ARG A 201 -10.04 -17.20 0.04
CA ARG A 201 -10.99 -16.13 -0.23
C ARG A 201 -12.39 -16.47 0.28
N ALA A 202 -12.87 -17.69 0.05
CA ALA A 202 -14.18 -18.14 0.55
C ALA A 202 -14.27 -18.09 2.08
N GLN A 203 -13.16 -18.33 2.77
CA GLN A 203 -13.10 -18.31 4.24
C GLN A 203 -12.90 -16.91 4.82
N TYR A 204 -12.06 -16.08 4.23
CA TYR A 204 -11.58 -14.84 4.81
C TYR A 204 -11.85 -13.58 3.97
N GLY A 205 -12.35 -13.75 2.74
CA GLY A 205 -12.64 -12.65 1.83
C GLY A 205 -13.79 -11.76 2.33
N ALA A 206 -13.71 -10.48 1.97
CA ALA A 206 -14.82 -9.53 2.09
C ALA A 206 -15.91 -9.87 1.07
N HIS A 207 -17.15 -9.51 1.37
CA HIS A 207 -18.34 -9.70 0.54
C HIS A 207 -18.91 -8.36 0.12
#